data_2b30ebc6aa51ae4d0b792d9e615b7d6d
#
_entry.id   2b30ebc6aa51ae4d0b792d9e615b7d6d
#
_cell.length_a   1.000
_cell.length_b   1.000
_cell.length_c   1.000
_cell.angle_alpha   90.00
_cell.angle_beta   90.00
_cell.angle_gamma   90.00
#
_symmetry.space_group_name_H-M   'P 1'
#
loop_
_entity.id
_entity.type
_entity.pdbx_description
1 polymer ?
#
loop_
_entity_poly.entity_id
_entity_poly.type
_entity_poly.pdbx_seq_one_letter_code
_entity_poly.pdbx_strand_id
1 'polypeptide(L)'
;MRAKETSEHPPRRSVILASPSLAQAPELSTVATPGLWAVTIGAVIALLVLDFAITRKPHEVTMREASLWSAFYIALPLMFGAYIWNRFGSTTGVEYLTGYLVEKSLSVDNLFVFMLLLAAFAVPVALQQRVLLYGIVGALVLRGIFIALGAAALDRLSFAFLLFGAVLLVTAVKILRDQRKGHGHAVDIESMRSVRLLRRFMPVTSEYHGPRLFVRENGVRAATPFALVVMAVFVTDIVFAVDSVPAVYGITGDPFLVFATNAFALLGLRALYFVLQNALSKLVHLGYGLAAILGFIGVKLVLHWAHGIWAWVPEIPTLASLGVIIAVLVLVTFTSLAAVRRNEERERVPVEAP
;
A
#
# COMPACT_ATOMS: atom_id res chain seq x y z
N MET A 1 -89.23 32.22 6.79
CA MET A 1 -88.16 31.52 7.42
C MET A 1 -87.25 31.00 6.32
N ARG A 2 -86.11 31.68 6.05
CA ARG A 2 -85.11 31.31 4.99
C ARG A 2 -83.97 30.57 5.66
N ALA A 3 -83.74 29.30 5.28
CA ALA A 3 -82.60 28.53 5.67
C ALA A 3 -81.42 28.99 4.83
N LYS A 4 -80.25 29.27 5.50
CA LYS A 4 -78.97 29.63 4.93
C LYS A 4 -78.19 28.32 4.69
N GLU A 5 -78.01 27.98 3.43
CA GLU A 5 -77.09 26.95 3.05
C GLU A 5 -75.61 27.50 3.17
N THR A 6 -74.86 26.91 4.07
CA THR A 6 -73.43 27.15 4.19
C THR A 6 -72.69 26.10 3.33
N SER A 7 -72.10 26.52 2.21
CA SER A 7 -71.26 25.68 1.38
C SER A 7 -69.89 25.53 2.06
N GLU A 8 -69.63 24.35 2.60
CA GLU A 8 -68.30 23.97 3.04
C GLU A 8 -67.40 23.62 1.80
N HIS A 9 -66.41 24.42 1.57
CA HIS A 9 -65.38 24.09 0.65
C HIS A 9 -64.36 23.08 1.30
N PRO A 10 -64.03 21.96 0.64
CA PRO A 10 -63.02 21.03 1.17
C PRO A 10 -61.63 21.69 1.14
N PRO A 11 -60.73 21.40 2.13
CA PRO A 11 -59.43 21.99 2.21
C PRO A 11 -58.53 21.48 1.06
N ARG A 12 -57.94 22.41 0.34
CA ARG A 12 -56.91 22.13 -0.67
C ARG A 12 -55.74 21.39 0.01
N ARG A 13 -55.56 20.09 -0.31
CA ARG A 13 -54.34 19.37 0.01
C ARG A 13 -53.18 20.03 -0.76
N SER A 14 -52.35 20.78 -0.07
CA SER A 14 -51.03 21.18 -0.55
C SER A 14 -50.20 19.94 -0.73
N VAL A 15 -49.97 19.54 -1.99
CA VAL A 15 -48.97 18.56 -2.36
C VAL A 15 -47.61 19.20 -2.09
N ILE A 16 -47.04 18.90 -0.94
CA ILE A 16 -45.63 19.20 -0.66
C ILE A 16 -44.86 18.27 -1.60
N LEU A 17 -44.37 18.82 -2.72
CA LEU A 17 -43.36 18.20 -3.53
C LEU A 17 -42.14 18.05 -2.62
N ALA A 18 -41.92 16.84 -2.09
CA ALA A 18 -40.69 16.48 -1.44
C ALA A 18 -39.58 16.74 -2.43
N SER A 19 -38.78 17.77 -2.18
CA SER A 19 -37.54 18.00 -2.88
C SER A 19 -36.73 16.71 -2.81
N PRO A 20 -36.15 16.21 -3.92
CA PRO A 20 -35.27 15.08 -3.84
C PRO A 20 -34.15 15.48 -2.87
N SER A 21 -34.06 14.78 -1.75
CA SER A 21 -32.97 14.86 -0.82
C SER A 21 -31.70 14.66 -1.69
N LEU A 22 -30.89 15.72 -1.86
CA LEU A 22 -29.54 15.61 -2.34
C LEU A 22 -28.92 14.52 -1.48
N ALA A 23 -28.59 13.39 -2.09
CA ALA A 23 -27.93 12.28 -1.43
C ALA A 23 -26.76 12.87 -0.66
N GLN A 24 -26.86 12.93 0.66
CA GLN A 24 -25.74 13.33 1.51
C GLN A 24 -24.61 12.38 1.17
N ALA A 25 -23.49 12.94 0.73
CA ALA A 25 -22.27 12.18 0.58
C ALA A 25 -22.08 11.39 1.87
N PRO A 26 -21.74 10.09 1.81
CA PRO A 26 -21.55 9.31 3.02
C PRO A 26 -20.49 10.00 3.86
N GLU A 27 -20.88 10.53 5.02
CA GLU A 27 -19.90 11.03 5.98
C GLU A 27 -18.97 9.88 6.28
N LEU A 28 -17.65 10.07 6.02
CA LEU A 28 -16.63 9.09 6.34
C LEU A 28 -16.62 8.92 7.86
N SER A 29 -17.39 7.97 8.35
CA SER A 29 -17.43 7.65 9.77
C SER A 29 -16.15 6.94 10.15
N THR A 30 -15.35 7.55 11.02
CA THR A 30 -14.19 6.86 11.61
C THR A 30 -14.59 6.22 12.95
N VAL A 31 -14.19 4.98 13.16
CA VAL A 31 -14.32 4.30 14.47
C VAL A 31 -13.37 4.88 15.51
N ALA A 32 -12.36 5.63 15.08
CA ALA A 32 -11.31 6.11 15.96
C ALA A 32 -11.66 7.43 16.63
N THR A 33 -11.57 7.44 17.95
CA THR A 33 -11.52 8.68 18.73
C THR A 33 -10.19 9.41 18.54
N PRO A 34 -10.11 10.73 18.78
CA PRO A 34 -8.83 11.47 18.76
C PRO A 34 -7.75 10.84 19.65
N GLY A 35 -8.16 10.25 20.78
CA GLY A 35 -7.25 9.52 21.68
C GLY A 35 -6.68 8.26 21.02
N LEU A 36 -7.49 7.49 20.31
CA LEU A 36 -7.01 6.29 19.60
C LEU A 36 -6.07 6.66 18.45
N TRP A 37 -6.34 7.74 17.72
CA TRP A 37 -5.43 8.30 16.73
C TRP A 37 -4.08 8.66 17.36
N ALA A 38 -4.09 9.43 18.47
CA ALA A 38 -2.88 9.85 19.16
C ALA A 38 -2.05 8.67 19.68
N VAL A 39 -2.71 7.64 20.25
CA VAL A 39 -2.03 6.42 20.74
C VAL A 39 -1.44 5.64 19.57
N THR A 40 -2.16 5.47 18.47
CA THR A 40 -1.67 4.71 17.31
C THR A 40 -0.50 5.43 16.64
N ILE A 41 -0.61 6.74 16.39
CA ILE A 41 0.49 7.54 15.83
C ILE A 41 1.69 7.53 16.78
N GLY A 42 1.47 7.71 18.08
CA GLY A 42 2.52 7.65 19.09
C GLY A 42 3.22 6.29 19.12
N ALA A 43 2.48 5.19 19.02
CA ALA A 43 3.04 3.83 18.93
C ALA A 43 3.87 3.64 17.66
N VAL A 44 3.38 4.10 16.51
CA VAL A 44 4.11 4.06 15.24
C VAL A 44 5.42 4.84 15.34
N ILE A 45 5.39 6.06 15.89
CA ILE A 45 6.59 6.88 16.10
C ILE A 45 7.57 6.18 17.07
N ALA A 46 7.06 5.63 18.17
CA ALA A 46 7.90 4.91 19.15
C ALA A 46 8.59 3.69 18.50
N LEU A 47 7.87 2.94 17.66
CA LEU A 47 8.42 1.81 16.91
C LEU A 47 9.48 2.25 15.89
N LEU A 48 9.26 3.36 15.19
CA LEU A 48 10.26 3.94 14.29
C LEU A 48 11.52 4.40 15.05
N VAL A 49 11.35 5.04 16.20
CA VAL A 49 12.48 5.45 17.05
C VAL A 49 13.23 4.23 17.57
N LEU A 50 12.52 3.18 17.98
CA LEU A 50 13.12 1.90 18.38
C LEU A 50 13.92 1.28 17.22
N ASP A 51 13.32 1.25 16.02
CA ASP A 51 13.96 0.73 14.82
C ASP A 51 15.23 1.52 14.45
N PHE A 52 15.15 2.85 14.56
CA PHE A 52 16.32 3.75 14.40
C PHE A 52 17.40 3.50 15.46
N ALA A 53 17.02 3.32 16.73
CA ALA A 53 17.97 3.09 17.81
C ALA A 53 18.75 1.77 17.62
N ILE A 54 18.05 0.72 17.16
CA ILE A 54 18.65 -0.59 16.87
C ILE A 54 19.62 -0.50 15.68
N THR A 55 19.24 0.25 14.63
CA THR A 55 20.07 0.41 13.40
C THR A 55 21.16 1.46 13.52
N ARG A 56 21.29 2.11 14.67
CA ARG A 56 22.26 3.20 14.87
C ARG A 56 23.71 2.76 14.63
N LYS A 57 24.05 1.52 15.00
CA LYS A 57 25.35 0.93 14.71
C LYS A 57 25.24 0.02 13.49
N PRO A 58 25.99 0.27 12.41
CA PRO A 58 26.02 -0.63 11.27
C PRO A 58 26.51 -2.01 11.72
N HIS A 59 25.70 -3.03 11.51
CA HIS A 59 26.07 -4.43 11.72
C HIS A 59 25.40 -5.30 10.65
N GLU A 60 25.94 -6.47 10.42
CA GLU A 60 25.33 -7.46 9.54
C GLU A 60 24.18 -8.13 10.29
N VAL A 61 22.99 -8.08 9.70
CA VAL A 61 21.77 -8.67 10.29
C VAL A 61 21.82 -10.18 10.10
N THR A 62 21.79 -10.92 11.19
CA THR A 62 21.69 -12.39 11.14
C THR A 62 20.26 -12.84 10.77
N MET A 63 20.13 -14.01 10.12
CA MET A 63 18.79 -14.57 9.80
C MET A 63 17.92 -14.76 11.03
N ARG A 64 18.49 -15.12 12.16
CA ARG A 64 17.76 -15.25 13.42
C ARG A 64 17.20 -13.91 13.90
N GLU A 65 18.01 -12.86 13.83
CA GLU A 65 17.60 -11.50 14.19
C GLU A 65 16.49 -11.00 13.25
N ALA A 66 16.69 -11.13 11.94
CA ALA A 66 15.71 -10.75 10.93
C ALA A 66 14.37 -11.48 11.12
N SER A 67 14.42 -12.79 11.41
CA SER A 67 13.22 -13.60 11.63
C SER A 67 12.47 -13.20 12.90
N LEU A 68 13.18 -12.92 14.00
CA LEU A 68 12.56 -12.49 15.26
C LEU A 68 11.88 -11.11 15.10
N TRP A 69 12.57 -10.15 14.47
CA TRP A 69 11.98 -8.84 14.20
C TRP A 69 10.81 -8.93 13.22
N SER A 70 10.91 -9.78 12.18
CA SER A 70 9.78 -10.01 11.27
C SER A 70 8.59 -10.61 12.00
N ALA A 71 8.79 -11.60 12.84
CA ALA A 71 7.74 -12.20 13.65
C ALA A 71 7.09 -11.16 14.59
N PHE A 72 7.87 -10.30 15.23
CA PHE A 72 7.38 -9.22 16.07
C PHE A 72 6.52 -8.22 15.27
N TYR A 73 7.01 -7.76 14.11
CA TYR A 73 6.28 -6.82 13.25
C TYR A 73 5.10 -7.43 12.49
N ILE A 74 4.95 -8.75 12.49
CA ILE A 74 3.74 -9.44 12.02
C ILE A 74 2.75 -9.64 13.18
N ALA A 75 3.24 -10.04 14.35
CA ALA A 75 2.41 -10.29 15.52
C ALA A 75 1.70 -9.02 16.02
N LEU A 76 2.41 -7.89 16.02
CA LEU A 76 1.89 -6.62 16.52
C LEU A 76 0.63 -6.13 15.76
N PRO A 77 0.59 -6.09 14.42
CA PRO A 77 -0.63 -5.75 13.67
C PRO A 77 -1.77 -6.75 13.87
N LEU A 78 -1.45 -8.04 14.02
CA LEU A 78 -2.46 -9.06 14.30
C LEU A 78 -3.08 -8.88 15.69
N MET A 79 -2.27 -8.55 16.69
CA MET A 79 -2.76 -8.20 18.04
C MET A 79 -3.61 -6.93 18.01
N PHE A 80 -3.19 -5.91 17.25
CA PHE A 80 -3.99 -4.71 17.05
C PHE A 80 -5.30 -5.03 16.31
N GLY A 81 -5.28 -5.91 15.31
CA GLY A 81 -6.48 -6.41 14.63
C GLY A 81 -7.44 -7.13 15.57
N ALA A 82 -6.92 -7.95 16.47
CA ALA A 82 -7.72 -8.61 17.51
C ALA A 82 -8.34 -7.58 18.48
N TYR A 83 -7.61 -6.52 18.84
CA TYR A 83 -8.14 -5.40 19.63
C TYR A 83 -9.29 -4.69 18.88
N ILE A 84 -9.10 -4.36 17.60
CA ILE A 84 -10.15 -3.74 16.75
C ILE A 84 -11.38 -4.62 16.68
N TRP A 85 -11.18 -5.92 16.45
CA TRP A 85 -12.27 -6.90 16.39
C TRP A 85 -13.09 -6.93 17.67
N ASN A 86 -12.42 -7.03 18.82
CA ASN A 86 -13.10 -7.09 20.13
C ASN A 86 -13.77 -5.77 20.52
N ARG A 87 -13.19 -4.63 20.11
CA ARG A 87 -13.66 -3.29 20.54
C ARG A 87 -14.74 -2.71 19.64
N PHE A 88 -14.65 -2.96 18.32
CA PHE A 88 -15.50 -2.32 17.29
C PHE A 88 -16.33 -3.33 16.49
N GLY A 89 -16.23 -4.61 16.81
CA GLY A 89 -17.03 -5.66 16.19
C GLY A 89 -16.35 -6.36 15.01
N SER A 90 -16.99 -7.44 14.56
CA SER A 90 -16.44 -8.36 13.57
C SER A 90 -16.26 -7.71 12.19
N THR A 91 -17.19 -6.84 11.76
CA THR A 91 -17.12 -6.17 10.46
C THR A 91 -15.85 -5.32 10.37
N THR A 92 -15.63 -4.42 11.35
CA THR A 92 -14.44 -3.56 11.42
C THR A 92 -13.15 -4.37 11.55
N GLY A 93 -13.20 -5.47 12.33
CA GLY A 93 -12.06 -6.38 12.46
C GLY A 93 -11.70 -7.05 11.14
N VAL A 94 -12.68 -7.52 10.37
CA VAL A 94 -12.46 -8.09 9.03
C VAL A 94 -11.94 -7.05 8.04
N GLU A 95 -12.46 -5.83 8.07
CA GLU A 95 -11.97 -4.73 7.24
C GLU A 95 -10.50 -4.44 7.52
N TYR A 96 -10.12 -4.29 8.80
CA TYR A 96 -8.74 -4.08 9.19
C TYR A 96 -7.82 -5.22 8.74
N LEU A 97 -8.18 -6.47 9.02
CA LEU A 97 -7.35 -7.63 8.66
C LEU A 97 -7.22 -7.77 7.15
N THR A 98 -8.30 -7.53 6.40
CA THR A 98 -8.29 -7.55 4.93
C THR A 98 -7.37 -6.46 4.39
N GLY A 99 -7.52 -5.22 4.88
CA GLY A 99 -6.68 -4.09 4.50
C GLY A 99 -5.20 -4.34 4.83
N TYR A 100 -4.91 -4.86 6.02
CA TYR A 100 -3.55 -5.23 6.42
C TYR A 100 -2.95 -6.31 5.50
N LEU A 101 -3.72 -7.33 5.15
CA LEU A 101 -3.25 -8.42 4.28
C LEU A 101 -2.96 -7.91 2.86
N VAL A 102 -3.82 -7.07 2.31
CA VAL A 102 -3.60 -6.42 1.01
C VAL A 102 -2.36 -5.55 1.04
N GLU A 103 -2.27 -4.64 2.03
CA GLU A 103 -1.13 -3.73 2.14
C GLU A 103 0.18 -4.51 2.36
N LYS A 104 0.16 -5.58 3.14
CA LYS A 104 1.32 -6.45 3.35
C LYS A 104 1.75 -7.14 2.06
N SER A 105 0.79 -7.57 1.22
CA SER A 105 1.06 -8.19 -0.09
C SER A 105 1.69 -7.20 -1.07
N LEU A 106 1.14 -5.97 -1.14
CA LEU A 106 1.68 -4.87 -1.94
C LEU A 106 3.07 -4.46 -1.44
N SER A 107 3.26 -4.44 -0.12
CA SER A 107 4.55 -4.12 0.50
C SER A 107 5.67 -5.12 0.18
N VAL A 108 5.34 -6.40 -0.04
CA VAL A 108 6.32 -7.42 -0.48
C VAL A 108 6.82 -7.11 -1.90
N ASP A 109 5.93 -6.68 -2.79
CA ASP A 109 6.32 -6.25 -4.15
C ASP A 109 7.18 -4.97 -4.11
N ASN A 110 6.79 -3.98 -3.30
CA ASN A 110 7.59 -2.77 -3.06
C ASN A 110 9.01 -3.12 -2.58
N LEU A 111 9.11 -4.12 -1.71
CA LEU A 111 10.39 -4.59 -1.18
C LEU A 111 11.28 -5.16 -2.29
N PHE A 112 10.72 -5.88 -3.26
CA PHE A 112 11.45 -6.38 -4.41
C PHE A 112 12.05 -5.23 -5.24
N VAL A 113 11.27 -4.19 -5.52
CA VAL A 113 11.76 -3.00 -6.22
C VAL A 113 12.84 -2.28 -5.41
N PHE A 114 12.70 -2.19 -4.09
CA PHE A 114 13.75 -1.62 -3.23
C PHE A 114 15.05 -2.43 -3.29
N MET A 115 14.98 -3.77 -3.34
CA MET A 115 16.19 -4.61 -3.54
C MET A 115 16.87 -4.31 -4.87
N LEU A 116 16.09 -4.19 -5.95
CA LEU A 116 16.65 -3.84 -7.26
C LEU A 116 17.30 -2.46 -7.24
N LEU A 117 16.67 -1.47 -6.59
CA LEU A 117 17.28 -0.14 -6.43
C LEU A 117 18.58 -0.20 -5.64
N LEU A 118 18.59 -0.89 -4.50
CA LEU A 118 19.81 -1.03 -3.69
C LEU A 118 20.94 -1.72 -4.45
N ALA A 119 20.62 -2.74 -5.24
CA ALA A 119 21.59 -3.44 -6.10
C ALA A 119 22.07 -2.54 -7.24
N ALA A 120 21.16 -1.87 -7.95
CA ALA A 120 21.47 -1.01 -9.09
C ALA A 120 22.35 0.19 -8.70
N PHE A 121 22.11 0.78 -7.51
CA PHE A 121 22.98 1.83 -6.97
C PHE A 121 24.23 1.29 -6.26
N ALA A 122 24.48 -0.03 -6.29
CA ALA A 122 25.60 -0.68 -5.59
C ALA A 122 25.73 -0.22 -4.12
N VAL A 123 24.59 -0.16 -3.40
CA VAL A 123 24.56 0.33 -2.01
C VAL A 123 25.33 -0.62 -1.10
N PRO A 124 26.38 -0.15 -0.40
CA PRO A 124 27.10 -0.97 0.56
C PRO A 124 26.15 -1.60 1.61
N VAL A 125 26.37 -2.87 1.95
CA VAL A 125 25.51 -3.64 2.89
C VAL A 125 25.27 -2.87 4.21
N ALA A 126 26.33 -2.24 4.74
CA ALA A 126 26.27 -1.42 5.95
C ALA A 126 25.32 -0.20 5.86
N LEU A 127 25.00 0.27 4.64
CA LEU A 127 24.12 1.41 4.41
C LEU A 127 22.70 1.02 4.01
N GLN A 128 22.46 -0.22 3.57
CA GLN A 128 21.16 -0.68 3.10
C GLN A 128 20.07 -0.50 4.16
N GLN A 129 20.34 -0.85 5.42
CA GLN A 129 19.41 -0.65 6.54
C GLN A 129 18.98 0.81 6.68
N ARG A 130 19.90 1.74 6.51
CA ARG A 130 19.61 3.18 6.63
C ARG A 130 18.81 3.70 5.45
N VAL A 131 19.13 3.25 4.22
CA VAL A 131 18.31 3.60 3.05
C VAL A 131 16.88 3.15 3.25
N LEU A 132 16.67 1.90 3.67
CA LEU A 132 15.33 1.35 3.95
C LEU A 132 14.61 2.14 5.04
N LEU A 133 15.30 2.50 6.13
CA LEU A 133 14.71 3.29 7.21
C LEU A 133 14.27 4.67 6.73
N TYR A 134 15.12 5.40 6.00
CA TYR A 134 14.74 6.69 5.40
C TYR A 134 13.57 6.53 4.42
N GLY A 135 13.59 5.45 3.63
CA GLY A 135 12.48 5.11 2.74
C GLY A 135 11.17 4.91 3.50
N ILE A 136 11.18 4.09 4.57
CA ILE A 136 9.98 3.80 5.38
C ILE A 136 9.43 5.06 6.05
N VAL A 137 10.30 5.92 6.62
CA VAL A 137 9.86 7.18 7.23
C VAL A 137 9.22 8.09 6.18
N GLY A 138 9.86 8.23 5.01
CA GLY A 138 9.32 9.01 3.91
C GLY A 138 8.00 8.44 3.38
N ALA A 139 7.93 7.12 3.22
CA ALA A 139 6.74 6.39 2.82
C ALA A 139 5.56 6.64 3.76
N LEU A 140 5.78 6.54 5.07
CA LEU A 140 4.75 6.80 6.09
C LEU A 140 4.19 8.22 6.02
N VAL A 141 5.06 9.22 5.88
CA VAL A 141 4.64 10.62 5.74
C VAL A 141 3.82 10.82 4.48
N LEU A 142 4.33 10.33 3.33
CA LEU A 142 3.63 10.44 2.05
C LEU A 142 2.28 9.72 2.07
N ARG A 143 2.24 8.48 2.53
CA ARG A 143 0.99 7.70 2.63
C ARG A 143 0.00 8.37 3.58
N GLY A 144 0.45 8.95 4.71
CA GLY A 144 -0.40 9.77 5.56
C GLY A 144 -1.06 10.93 4.80
N ILE A 145 -0.29 11.63 3.96
CA ILE A 145 -0.82 12.69 3.09
C ILE A 145 -1.81 12.14 2.06
N PHE A 146 -1.45 11.05 1.36
CA PHE A 146 -2.33 10.42 0.36
C PHE A 146 -3.62 9.88 0.99
N ILE A 147 -3.55 9.34 2.20
CA ILE A 147 -4.73 8.87 2.95
C ILE A 147 -5.64 10.05 3.30
N ALA A 148 -5.08 11.16 3.81
CA ALA A 148 -5.85 12.35 4.11
C ALA A 148 -6.51 12.95 2.85
N LEU A 149 -5.77 13.01 1.73
CA LEU A 149 -6.29 13.46 0.44
C LEU A 149 -7.36 12.50 -0.10
N GLY A 150 -7.14 11.19 0.04
CA GLY A 150 -8.08 10.15 -0.36
C GLY A 150 -9.39 10.24 0.43
N ALA A 151 -9.29 10.39 1.75
CA ALA A 151 -10.46 10.64 2.60
C ALA A 151 -11.23 11.88 2.15
N ALA A 152 -10.54 13.02 1.96
CA ALA A 152 -11.16 14.25 1.49
C ALA A 152 -11.79 14.12 0.09
N ALA A 153 -11.20 13.29 -0.79
CA ALA A 153 -11.76 13.01 -2.11
C ALA A 153 -13.04 12.17 -2.01
N LEU A 154 -13.05 11.13 -1.17
CA LEU A 154 -14.21 10.28 -0.95
C LEU A 154 -15.36 11.04 -0.31
N ASP A 155 -15.08 11.96 0.62
CA ASP A 155 -16.06 12.80 1.31
C ASP A 155 -16.70 13.83 0.37
N ARG A 156 -15.94 14.36 -0.59
CA ARG A 156 -16.40 15.48 -1.43
C ARG A 156 -16.82 15.11 -2.86
N LEU A 157 -16.31 13.99 -3.37
CA LEU A 157 -16.46 13.62 -4.78
C LEU A 157 -17.22 12.29 -4.89
N SER A 158 -18.48 12.32 -5.29
CA SER A 158 -19.31 11.13 -5.49
C SER A 158 -18.71 10.10 -6.48
N PHE A 159 -17.82 10.55 -7.38
CA PHE A 159 -17.14 9.68 -8.35
C PHE A 159 -15.73 9.22 -7.89
N ALA A 160 -15.30 9.55 -6.67
CA ALA A 160 -13.95 9.19 -6.20
C ALA A 160 -13.70 7.66 -6.23
N PHE A 161 -14.70 6.86 -5.87
CA PHE A 161 -14.62 5.40 -5.96
C PHE A 161 -14.43 4.91 -7.40
N LEU A 162 -15.07 5.54 -8.38
CA LEU A 162 -14.88 5.24 -9.78
C LEU A 162 -13.45 5.60 -10.24
N LEU A 163 -12.95 6.77 -9.84
CA LEU A 163 -11.59 7.21 -10.14
C LEU A 163 -10.56 6.25 -9.56
N PHE A 164 -10.70 5.88 -8.28
CA PHE A 164 -9.82 4.93 -7.62
C PHE A 164 -9.88 3.55 -8.27
N GLY A 165 -11.10 3.06 -8.57
CA GLY A 165 -11.28 1.80 -9.30
C GLY A 165 -10.59 1.82 -10.67
N ALA A 166 -10.72 2.93 -11.43
CA ALA A 166 -10.06 3.08 -12.73
C ALA A 166 -8.53 3.05 -12.61
N VAL A 167 -7.96 3.75 -11.61
CA VAL A 167 -6.51 3.72 -11.33
C VAL A 167 -6.05 2.30 -11.10
N LEU A 168 -6.73 1.55 -10.20
CA LEU A 168 -6.36 0.17 -9.90
C LEU A 168 -6.47 -0.76 -11.11
N LEU A 169 -7.52 -0.62 -11.92
CA LEU A 169 -7.68 -1.42 -13.15
C LEU A 169 -6.58 -1.13 -14.18
N VAL A 170 -6.24 0.14 -14.38
CA VAL A 170 -5.14 0.53 -15.28
C VAL A 170 -3.82 -0.04 -14.78
N THR A 171 -3.54 0.05 -13.48
CA THR A 171 -2.33 -0.51 -12.88
C THR A 171 -2.30 -2.03 -12.99
N ALA A 172 -3.40 -2.72 -12.71
CA ALA A 172 -3.50 -4.17 -12.86
C ALA A 172 -3.19 -4.62 -14.30
N VAL A 173 -3.78 -3.95 -15.30
CA VAL A 173 -3.51 -4.23 -16.73
C VAL A 173 -2.06 -3.96 -17.09
N LYS A 174 -1.47 -2.86 -16.59
CA LYS A 174 -0.07 -2.52 -16.82
C LYS A 174 0.85 -3.62 -16.26
N ILE A 175 0.69 -3.98 -14.98
CA ILE A 175 1.48 -5.04 -14.34
C ILE A 175 1.35 -6.36 -15.13
N LEU A 176 0.12 -6.75 -15.52
CA LEU A 176 -0.10 -7.97 -16.27
C LEU A 176 0.60 -7.97 -17.65
N ARG A 177 0.61 -6.82 -18.34
CA ARG A 177 1.30 -6.66 -19.62
C ARG A 177 2.82 -6.75 -19.46
N ASP A 178 3.36 -6.11 -18.41
CA ASP A 178 4.80 -6.09 -18.14
C ASP A 178 5.30 -7.49 -17.76
N GLN A 179 4.53 -8.24 -16.97
CA GLN A 179 4.81 -9.64 -16.65
C GLN A 179 4.82 -10.55 -17.89
N ARG A 180 3.85 -10.37 -18.80
CA ARG A 180 3.77 -11.16 -20.06
C ARG A 180 4.91 -10.87 -21.03
N LYS A 181 5.47 -9.66 -21.01
CA LYS A 181 6.61 -9.27 -21.86
C LYS A 181 7.96 -9.74 -21.33
N GLY A 182 8.00 -10.39 -20.17
CA GLY A 182 9.25 -10.82 -19.53
C GLY A 182 10.13 -9.66 -19.04
N HIS A 183 9.63 -8.42 -19.05
CA HIS A 183 10.29 -7.27 -18.48
C HIS A 183 10.05 -7.27 -16.96
N GLY A 184 10.58 -8.29 -16.28
CA GLY A 184 10.63 -8.28 -14.82
C GLY A 184 11.44 -7.07 -14.39
N HIS A 185 10.86 -6.17 -13.64
CA HIS A 185 11.38 -5.04 -12.86
C HIS A 185 12.87 -4.67 -13.09
N ALA A 186 13.31 -4.52 -14.34
CA ALA A 186 14.62 -3.96 -14.62
C ALA A 186 14.60 -2.46 -14.27
N VAL A 187 15.22 -2.09 -13.15
CA VAL A 187 15.35 -0.70 -12.75
C VAL A 187 16.52 -0.08 -13.50
N ASP A 188 16.23 0.67 -14.55
CA ASP A 188 17.23 1.50 -15.24
C ASP A 188 17.35 2.85 -14.53
N ILE A 189 18.42 3.00 -13.74
CA ILE A 189 18.71 4.21 -12.96
C ILE A 189 18.89 5.44 -13.85
N GLU A 190 19.55 5.28 -15.02
CA GLU A 190 19.82 6.40 -15.91
C GLU A 190 18.55 6.95 -16.54
N SER A 191 17.54 6.10 -16.74
CA SER A 191 16.23 6.49 -17.24
C SER A 191 15.36 7.15 -16.16
N MET A 192 15.66 6.99 -14.87
CA MET A 192 14.89 7.58 -13.79
C MET A 192 14.91 9.11 -13.86
N ARG A 193 13.74 9.70 -14.12
CA ARG A 193 13.57 11.16 -14.20
C ARG A 193 14.02 11.88 -12.93
N SER A 194 13.80 11.29 -11.77
CA SER A 194 14.20 11.82 -10.46
C SER A 194 15.71 11.93 -10.32
N VAL A 195 16.46 10.90 -10.72
CA VAL A 195 17.94 10.88 -10.70
C VAL A 195 18.50 11.90 -11.67
N ARG A 196 17.93 11.96 -12.89
CA ARG A 196 18.33 12.93 -13.92
C ARG A 196 18.05 14.36 -13.49
N LEU A 197 16.90 14.60 -12.82
CA LEU A 197 16.53 15.91 -12.31
C LEU A 197 17.50 16.37 -11.23
N LEU A 198 17.85 15.50 -10.26
CA LEU A 198 18.78 15.88 -9.20
C LEU A 198 20.18 16.19 -9.76
N ARG A 199 20.69 15.37 -10.70
CA ARG A 199 21.97 15.63 -11.38
C ARG A 199 22.00 16.95 -12.14
N ARG A 200 20.83 17.44 -12.55
CA ARG A 200 20.70 18.75 -13.24
C ARG A 200 20.82 19.93 -12.28
N PHE A 201 20.36 19.77 -11.02
CA PHE A 201 20.32 20.86 -10.05
C PHE A 201 21.55 20.95 -9.15
N MET A 202 22.27 19.84 -8.96
CA MET A 202 23.46 19.84 -8.13
C MET A 202 24.46 18.74 -8.53
N PRO A 203 25.78 18.98 -8.33
CA PRO A 203 26.78 17.95 -8.57
C PRO A 203 26.57 16.75 -7.65
N VAL A 204 26.92 15.57 -8.14
CA VAL A 204 26.82 14.31 -7.40
C VAL A 204 28.24 13.75 -7.29
N THR A 205 28.64 13.37 -6.05
CA THR A 205 29.92 12.71 -5.81
C THR A 205 29.92 11.29 -6.38
N SER A 206 31.10 10.79 -6.76
CA SER A 206 31.25 9.42 -7.28
C SER A 206 31.23 8.36 -6.17
N GLU A 207 31.57 8.74 -4.94
CA GLU A 207 31.75 7.79 -3.84
C GLU A 207 30.72 7.98 -2.71
N TYR A 208 30.44 6.87 -2.00
CA TYR A 208 29.63 6.89 -0.80
C TYR A 208 30.41 7.50 0.37
N HIS A 209 29.83 8.53 0.99
CA HIS A 209 30.38 9.18 2.19
C HIS A 209 29.64 8.77 3.46
N GLY A 210 29.49 7.47 3.67
CA GLY A 210 28.64 6.93 4.74
C GLY A 210 27.16 7.34 4.53
N PRO A 211 26.38 7.58 5.59
CA PRO A 211 24.96 7.92 5.50
C PRO A 211 24.69 9.40 5.29
N ARG A 212 25.65 10.15 4.78
CA ARG A 212 25.50 11.59 4.53
C ARG A 212 24.79 11.80 3.22
N LEU A 213 23.69 12.57 3.24
CA LEU A 213 22.95 12.93 2.04
C LEU A 213 23.70 13.97 1.19
N PHE A 214 24.38 14.92 1.85
CA PHE A 214 25.13 15.99 1.21
C PHE A 214 26.50 16.11 1.84
N VAL A 215 27.50 16.41 0.99
CA VAL A 215 28.88 16.71 1.38
C VAL A 215 29.33 18.01 0.73
N ARG A 216 30.39 18.61 1.23
CA ARG A 216 31.09 19.68 0.56
C ARG A 216 32.33 19.14 -0.11
N GLU A 217 32.39 19.25 -1.43
CA GLU A 217 33.54 18.88 -2.24
C GLU A 217 33.98 20.13 -3.01
N ASN A 218 35.24 20.49 -2.92
CA ASN A 218 35.82 21.71 -3.53
C ASN A 218 35.03 23.01 -3.19
N GLY A 219 34.49 23.12 -1.96
CA GLY A 219 33.71 24.29 -1.52
C GLY A 219 32.26 24.31 -1.97
N VAL A 220 31.83 23.40 -2.85
CA VAL A 220 30.46 23.31 -3.38
C VAL A 220 29.71 22.18 -2.66
N ARG A 221 28.42 22.39 -2.39
CA ARG A 221 27.53 21.33 -1.90
C ARG A 221 27.25 20.34 -3.03
N ALA A 222 27.55 19.07 -2.80
CA ALA A 222 27.28 17.96 -3.69
C ALA A 222 26.38 16.94 -3.01
N ALA A 223 25.45 16.35 -3.76
CA ALA A 223 24.67 15.18 -3.29
C ALA A 223 25.56 13.93 -3.36
N THR A 224 25.32 13.01 -2.44
CA THR A 224 26.03 11.71 -2.44
C THR A 224 25.21 10.65 -3.17
N PRO A 225 25.80 9.52 -3.58
CA PRO A 225 25.04 8.37 -4.07
C PRO A 225 23.99 7.88 -3.07
N PHE A 226 24.25 8.06 -1.76
CA PHE A 226 23.27 7.76 -0.70
C PHE A 226 22.01 8.63 -0.83
N ALA A 227 22.16 9.93 -1.12
CA ALA A 227 21.01 10.82 -1.36
C ALA A 227 20.23 10.41 -2.61
N LEU A 228 20.93 10.00 -3.68
CA LEU A 228 20.28 9.53 -4.90
C LEU A 228 19.42 8.31 -4.67
N VAL A 229 19.94 7.30 -3.96
CA VAL A 229 19.17 6.07 -3.71
C VAL A 229 18.00 6.31 -2.76
N VAL A 230 18.17 7.12 -1.71
CA VAL A 230 17.06 7.50 -0.81
C VAL A 230 15.96 8.22 -1.59
N MET A 231 16.33 9.15 -2.47
CA MET A 231 15.36 9.84 -3.32
C MET A 231 14.69 8.90 -4.32
N ALA A 232 15.42 7.95 -4.90
CA ALA A 232 14.84 6.96 -5.81
C ALA A 232 13.82 6.08 -5.09
N VAL A 233 14.13 5.59 -3.88
CA VAL A 233 13.20 4.84 -3.02
C VAL A 233 11.97 5.67 -2.69
N PHE A 234 12.15 6.94 -2.31
CA PHE A 234 11.06 7.85 -1.99
C PHE A 234 10.13 8.10 -3.17
N VAL A 235 10.67 8.40 -4.36
CA VAL A 235 9.87 8.61 -5.58
C VAL A 235 9.14 7.34 -6.00
N THR A 236 9.78 6.18 -5.84
CA THR A 236 9.16 4.89 -6.13
C THR A 236 7.98 4.61 -5.19
N ASP A 237 8.11 4.97 -3.89
CA ASP A 237 7.00 4.80 -2.94
C ASP A 237 5.81 5.75 -3.24
N ILE A 238 6.05 6.94 -3.81
CA ILE A 238 4.95 7.78 -4.32
C ILE A 238 4.12 7.01 -5.36
N VAL A 239 4.79 6.32 -6.28
CA VAL A 239 4.10 5.53 -7.31
C VAL A 239 3.28 4.41 -6.67
N PHE A 240 3.85 3.72 -5.69
CA PHE A 240 3.14 2.65 -4.96
C PHE A 240 1.98 3.18 -4.11
N ALA A 241 2.10 4.38 -3.53
CA ALA A 241 1.02 4.98 -2.76
C ALA A 241 -0.23 5.29 -3.61
N VAL A 242 -0.03 5.61 -4.90
CA VAL A 242 -1.14 5.84 -5.86
C VAL A 242 -2.00 4.59 -6.04
N ASP A 243 -1.42 3.41 -5.91
CA ASP A 243 -2.13 2.13 -6.06
C ASP A 243 -2.62 1.59 -4.71
N SER A 244 -1.76 1.63 -3.68
CA SER A 244 -2.05 0.99 -2.40
C SER A 244 -3.12 1.73 -1.58
N VAL A 245 -3.10 3.06 -1.57
CA VAL A 245 -4.09 3.83 -0.79
C VAL A 245 -5.51 3.62 -1.34
N PRO A 246 -5.79 3.75 -2.65
CA PRO A 246 -7.09 3.37 -3.21
C PRO A 246 -7.46 1.91 -2.98
N ALA A 247 -6.49 0.97 -3.02
CA ALA A 247 -6.76 -0.44 -2.77
C ALA A 247 -7.31 -0.69 -1.37
N VAL A 248 -6.75 -0.04 -0.35
CA VAL A 248 -7.24 -0.18 1.03
C VAL A 248 -8.57 0.57 1.22
N TYR A 249 -8.77 1.74 0.58
CA TYR A 249 -10.07 2.42 0.54
C TYR A 249 -11.17 1.60 -0.15
N GLY A 250 -10.80 0.69 -1.05
CA GLY A 250 -11.72 -0.30 -1.62
C GLY A 250 -12.17 -1.39 -0.64
N ILE A 251 -11.52 -1.49 0.52
CA ILE A 251 -11.84 -2.46 1.57
C ILE A 251 -12.63 -1.81 2.70
N THR A 252 -12.19 -0.64 3.16
CA THR A 252 -12.79 0.12 4.25
C THR A 252 -12.82 1.61 3.91
N GLY A 253 -13.94 2.29 4.19
CA GLY A 253 -14.05 3.75 4.07
C GLY A 253 -13.45 4.51 5.25
N ASP A 254 -13.00 3.83 6.31
CA ASP A 254 -12.48 4.47 7.52
C ASP A 254 -11.01 4.89 7.37
N PRO A 255 -10.70 6.21 7.36
CA PRO A 255 -9.33 6.71 7.23
C PRO A 255 -8.36 6.21 8.31
N PHE A 256 -8.87 5.95 9.52
CA PHE A 256 -8.04 5.41 10.59
C PHE A 256 -7.60 3.97 10.30
N LEU A 257 -8.51 3.12 9.83
CA LEU A 257 -8.16 1.75 9.46
C LEU A 257 -7.19 1.75 8.29
N VAL A 258 -7.40 2.61 7.28
CA VAL A 258 -6.48 2.78 6.15
C VAL A 258 -5.09 3.20 6.63
N PHE A 259 -5.00 4.18 7.54
CA PHE A 259 -3.73 4.61 8.12
C PHE A 259 -3.07 3.50 8.93
N ALA A 260 -3.81 2.85 9.83
CA ALA A 260 -3.25 1.82 10.71
C ALA A 260 -2.72 0.61 9.93
N THR A 261 -3.47 0.11 8.93
CA THR A 261 -3.02 -1.00 8.08
C THR A 261 -1.75 -0.66 7.31
N ASN A 262 -1.68 0.54 6.72
CA ASN A 262 -0.51 1.03 6.02
C ASN A 262 0.70 1.19 6.95
N ALA A 263 0.53 1.86 8.08
CA ALA A 263 1.62 2.10 9.02
C ALA A 263 2.21 0.79 9.56
N PHE A 264 1.36 -0.13 9.99
CA PHE A 264 1.81 -1.43 10.50
C PHE A 264 2.43 -2.32 9.41
N ALA A 265 1.95 -2.26 8.17
CA ALA A 265 2.54 -3.03 7.07
C ALA A 265 3.95 -2.54 6.73
N LEU A 266 4.17 -1.21 6.77
CA LEU A 266 5.46 -0.58 6.47
C LEU A 266 6.52 -0.80 7.56
N LEU A 267 6.12 -0.75 8.84
CA LEU A 267 7.06 -0.88 9.96
C LEU A 267 7.89 -2.17 9.92
N GLY A 268 7.32 -3.27 9.45
CA GLY A 268 8.04 -4.54 9.36
C GLY A 268 8.87 -4.74 8.09
N LEU A 269 8.86 -3.79 7.15
CA LEU A 269 9.50 -3.98 5.83
C LEU A 269 11.00 -4.19 5.93
N ARG A 270 11.69 -3.47 6.81
CA ARG A 270 13.14 -3.60 6.98
C ARG A 270 13.54 -5.01 7.44
N ALA A 271 12.88 -5.54 8.46
CA ALA A 271 13.16 -6.89 8.94
C ALA A 271 12.82 -7.93 7.86
N LEU A 272 11.70 -7.75 7.19
CA LEU A 272 11.26 -8.62 6.12
C LEU A 272 12.22 -8.60 4.92
N TYR A 273 12.89 -7.47 4.63
CA TYR A 273 13.89 -7.36 3.59
C TYR A 273 14.98 -8.44 3.73
N PHE A 274 15.58 -8.55 4.91
CA PHE A 274 16.67 -9.50 5.15
C PHE A 274 16.20 -10.97 5.14
N VAL A 275 14.95 -11.24 5.55
CA VAL A 275 14.36 -12.57 5.46
C VAL A 275 14.07 -12.94 4.00
N LEU A 276 13.54 -11.99 3.23
CA LEU A 276 13.06 -12.24 1.88
C LEU A 276 14.14 -12.07 0.81
N GLN A 277 15.28 -11.48 1.12
CA GLN A 277 16.36 -11.25 0.14
C GLN A 277 16.71 -12.51 -0.67
N ASN A 278 16.66 -13.70 -0.03
CA ASN A 278 16.88 -14.98 -0.71
C ASN A 278 15.59 -15.68 -1.16
N ALA A 279 14.42 -15.25 -0.67
CA ALA A 279 13.15 -15.89 -0.97
C ALA A 279 12.37 -15.20 -2.10
N LEU A 280 12.54 -13.87 -2.27
CA LEU A 280 11.81 -13.12 -3.29
C LEU A 280 12.15 -13.55 -4.71
N SER A 281 13.39 -13.96 -4.97
CA SER A 281 13.77 -14.56 -6.25
C SER A 281 12.98 -15.83 -6.59
N LYS A 282 12.39 -16.48 -5.58
CA LYS A 282 11.56 -17.68 -5.73
C LYS A 282 10.08 -17.37 -5.97
N LEU A 283 9.61 -16.15 -5.76
CA LEU A 283 8.22 -15.76 -5.97
C LEU A 283 8.00 -15.22 -7.40
N VAL A 284 8.28 -16.04 -8.39
CA VAL A 284 8.25 -15.69 -9.83
C VAL A 284 6.86 -15.25 -10.34
N HIS A 285 5.78 -15.65 -9.66
CA HIS A 285 4.40 -15.30 -10.02
C HIS A 285 3.79 -14.16 -9.18
N LEU A 286 4.59 -13.49 -8.35
CA LEU A 286 4.10 -12.42 -7.45
C LEU A 286 3.38 -11.30 -8.21
N GLY A 287 3.94 -10.83 -9.32
CA GLY A 287 3.33 -9.79 -10.12
C GLY A 287 1.97 -10.17 -10.74
N TYR A 288 1.76 -11.45 -11.10
CA TYR A 288 0.45 -11.93 -11.53
C TYR A 288 -0.58 -11.89 -10.41
N GLY A 289 -0.18 -12.28 -9.19
CA GLY A 289 -1.03 -12.18 -8.01
C GLY A 289 -1.41 -10.75 -7.66
N LEU A 290 -0.44 -9.85 -7.71
CA LEU A 290 -0.67 -8.43 -7.51
C LEU A 290 -1.66 -7.85 -8.52
N ALA A 291 -1.47 -8.14 -9.81
CA ALA A 291 -2.39 -7.73 -10.86
C ALA A 291 -3.81 -8.27 -10.62
N ALA A 292 -3.94 -9.53 -10.18
CA ALA A 292 -5.24 -10.12 -9.87
C ALA A 292 -5.93 -9.44 -8.67
N ILE A 293 -5.19 -9.15 -7.59
CA ILE A 293 -5.72 -8.47 -6.39
C ILE A 293 -6.16 -7.04 -6.74
N LEU A 294 -5.29 -6.26 -7.40
CA LEU A 294 -5.61 -4.89 -7.80
C LEU A 294 -6.78 -4.84 -8.79
N GLY A 295 -6.82 -5.77 -9.75
CA GLY A 295 -7.93 -5.90 -10.68
C GLY A 295 -9.25 -6.20 -9.97
N PHE A 296 -9.24 -7.14 -9.04
CA PHE A 296 -10.41 -7.49 -8.23
C PHE A 296 -10.90 -6.29 -7.39
N ILE A 297 -9.99 -5.60 -6.68
CA ILE A 297 -10.35 -4.44 -5.85
C ILE A 297 -10.83 -3.28 -6.74
N GLY A 298 -10.19 -3.07 -7.90
CA GLY A 298 -10.62 -2.07 -8.87
C GLY A 298 -12.06 -2.31 -9.37
N VAL A 299 -12.40 -3.56 -9.70
CA VAL A 299 -13.77 -3.94 -10.06
C VAL A 299 -14.72 -3.69 -8.89
N LYS A 300 -14.35 -4.09 -7.66
CA LYS A 300 -15.16 -3.86 -6.46
C LYS A 300 -15.49 -2.37 -6.27
N LEU A 301 -14.51 -1.47 -6.42
CA LEU A 301 -14.72 -0.02 -6.30
C LEU A 301 -15.66 0.53 -7.36
N VAL A 302 -15.52 0.07 -8.61
CA VAL A 302 -16.44 0.46 -9.70
C VAL A 302 -17.85 -0.03 -9.43
N LEU A 303 -18.03 -1.28 -8.96
CA LEU A 303 -19.34 -1.83 -8.58
C LEU A 303 -19.93 -1.07 -7.40
N HIS A 304 -19.15 -0.72 -6.40
CA HIS A 304 -19.60 0.08 -5.24
C HIS A 304 -20.14 1.46 -5.69
N TRP A 305 -19.37 2.16 -6.55
CA TRP A 305 -19.83 3.41 -7.15
C TRP A 305 -21.13 3.23 -7.98
N ALA A 306 -21.19 2.18 -8.80
CA ALA A 306 -22.33 1.89 -9.65
C ALA A 306 -23.56 1.51 -8.82
N HIS A 307 -23.41 0.80 -7.70
CA HIS A 307 -24.49 0.49 -6.76
C HIS A 307 -25.13 1.76 -6.18
N GLY A 308 -24.31 2.79 -5.89
CA GLY A 308 -24.80 4.10 -5.44
C GLY A 308 -25.70 4.83 -6.48
N ILE A 309 -25.62 4.45 -7.77
CA ILE A 309 -26.46 5.00 -8.84
C ILE A 309 -27.60 4.04 -9.20
N TRP A 310 -27.30 2.74 -9.27
CA TRP A 310 -28.24 1.70 -9.67
C TRP A 310 -28.32 0.62 -8.61
N ALA A 311 -29.36 0.60 -7.80
CA ALA A 311 -29.56 -0.32 -6.68
C ALA A 311 -29.57 -1.83 -7.06
N TRP A 312 -29.71 -2.18 -8.35
CA TRP A 312 -29.64 -3.57 -8.82
C TRP A 312 -28.21 -4.09 -9.00
N VAL A 313 -27.19 -3.21 -8.98
CA VAL A 313 -25.79 -3.63 -9.10
C VAL A 313 -25.37 -4.30 -7.78
N PRO A 314 -24.76 -5.51 -7.83
CA PRO A 314 -24.37 -6.22 -6.63
C PRO A 314 -23.16 -5.56 -5.95
N GLU A 315 -23.17 -5.54 -4.63
CA GLU A 315 -21.99 -5.20 -3.82
C GLU A 315 -21.24 -6.46 -3.40
N ILE A 316 -19.90 -6.39 -3.40
CA ILE A 316 -19.04 -7.48 -2.95
C ILE A 316 -18.74 -7.26 -1.46
N PRO A 317 -19.20 -8.16 -0.56
CA PRO A 317 -18.96 -8.00 0.87
C PRO A 317 -17.47 -8.16 1.20
N THR A 318 -17.00 -7.48 2.25
CA THR A 318 -15.58 -7.47 2.65
C THR A 318 -15.06 -8.87 3.00
N LEU A 319 -15.90 -9.73 3.58
CA LEU A 319 -15.52 -11.11 3.88
C LEU A 319 -15.23 -11.94 2.61
N ALA A 320 -16.02 -11.74 1.54
CA ALA A 320 -15.75 -12.38 0.25
C ALA A 320 -14.44 -11.84 -0.36
N SER A 321 -14.19 -10.54 -0.21
CA SER A 321 -12.92 -9.92 -0.64
C SER A 321 -11.73 -10.55 0.08
N LEU A 322 -11.80 -10.74 1.39
CA LEU A 322 -10.77 -11.43 2.16
C LEU A 322 -10.52 -12.85 1.63
N GLY A 323 -11.59 -13.61 1.36
CA GLY A 323 -11.48 -14.96 0.81
C GLY A 323 -10.78 -15.00 -0.56
N VAL A 324 -11.13 -14.09 -1.47
CA VAL A 324 -10.49 -13.96 -2.80
C VAL A 324 -9.01 -13.61 -2.66
N ILE A 325 -8.66 -12.65 -1.79
CA ILE A 325 -7.27 -12.22 -1.59
C ILE A 325 -6.43 -13.38 -1.04
N ILE A 326 -6.92 -14.08 -0.01
CA ILE A 326 -6.23 -15.25 0.55
C ILE A 326 -6.04 -16.32 -0.52
N ALA A 327 -7.08 -16.63 -1.30
CA ALA A 327 -7.01 -17.63 -2.36
C ALA A 327 -5.95 -17.27 -3.42
N VAL A 328 -5.89 -16.01 -3.87
CA VAL A 328 -4.88 -15.54 -4.82
C VAL A 328 -3.48 -15.65 -4.23
N LEU A 329 -3.27 -15.24 -2.99
CA LEU A 329 -1.95 -15.32 -2.33
C LEU A 329 -1.46 -16.77 -2.17
N VAL A 330 -2.33 -17.67 -1.76
CA VAL A 330 -2.03 -19.11 -1.65
C VAL A 330 -1.68 -19.67 -3.02
N LEU A 331 -2.48 -19.38 -4.04
CA LEU A 331 -2.25 -19.85 -5.41
C LEU A 331 -0.91 -19.37 -5.95
N VAL A 332 -0.61 -18.09 -5.80
CA VAL A 332 0.66 -17.48 -6.25
C VAL A 332 1.85 -18.10 -5.55
N THR A 333 1.76 -18.30 -4.24
CA THR A 333 2.84 -18.92 -3.47
C THR A 333 3.08 -20.36 -3.94
N PHE A 334 2.02 -21.14 -4.07
CA PHE A 334 2.10 -22.53 -4.53
C PHE A 334 2.67 -22.64 -5.94
N THR A 335 2.16 -21.85 -6.89
CA THR A 335 2.60 -21.88 -8.28
C THR A 335 4.05 -21.39 -8.43
N SER A 336 4.47 -20.41 -7.64
CA SER A 336 5.85 -19.92 -7.64
C SER A 336 6.82 -20.98 -7.12
N LEU A 337 6.50 -21.63 -5.98
CA LEU A 337 7.34 -22.69 -5.42
C LEU A 337 7.40 -23.90 -6.35
N ALA A 338 6.29 -24.26 -6.99
CA ALA A 338 6.27 -25.36 -7.97
C ALA A 338 7.11 -25.04 -9.20
N ALA A 339 7.08 -23.80 -9.69
CA ALA A 339 7.89 -23.37 -10.84
C ALA A 339 9.39 -23.42 -10.52
N VAL A 340 9.79 -22.95 -9.33
CA VAL A 340 11.21 -23.01 -8.89
C VAL A 340 11.69 -24.45 -8.80
N ARG A 341 10.93 -25.33 -8.14
CA ARG A 341 11.30 -26.76 -8.03
C ARG A 341 11.49 -27.42 -9.40
N ARG A 342 10.59 -27.16 -10.34
CA ARG A 342 10.69 -27.69 -11.71
C ARG A 342 11.94 -27.21 -12.46
N ASN A 343 12.34 -25.95 -12.23
CA ASN A 343 13.55 -25.42 -12.83
C ASN A 343 14.79 -26.03 -12.22
N GLU A 344 14.84 -26.17 -10.87
CA GLU A 344 15.94 -26.84 -10.16
C GLU A 344 16.09 -28.31 -10.61
N GLU A 345 14.99 -29.02 -10.85
CA GLU A 345 15.00 -30.40 -11.36
C GLU A 345 15.54 -30.47 -12.78
N ARG A 346 15.17 -29.54 -13.66
CA ARG A 346 15.68 -29.47 -15.05
C ARG A 346 17.19 -29.19 -15.12
N GLU A 347 17.70 -28.37 -14.23
CA GLU A 347 19.14 -28.06 -14.15
C GLU A 347 19.96 -29.23 -13.59
N ARG A 348 19.36 -30.13 -12.83
CA ARG A 348 20.01 -31.34 -12.28
C ARG A 348 20.09 -32.51 -13.22
N VAL A 349 19.33 -32.51 -14.33
CA VAL A 349 19.45 -33.55 -15.36
C VAL A 349 20.69 -33.24 -16.19
N PRO A 350 21.78 -34.05 -16.15
CA PRO A 350 22.95 -33.84 -17.00
C PRO A 350 22.50 -33.90 -18.46
N VAL A 351 22.92 -32.93 -19.25
CA VAL A 351 22.86 -33.05 -20.70
C VAL A 351 23.85 -34.16 -21.05
N GLU A 352 23.35 -35.39 -21.25
CA GLU A 352 24.14 -36.42 -21.91
C GLU A 352 24.57 -35.86 -23.26
N ALA A 353 25.84 -35.50 -23.37
CA ALA A 353 26.43 -35.08 -24.62
C ALA A 353 26.44 -36.27 -25.59
N PRO A 354 26.12 -36.05 -26.89
CA PRO A 354 26.14 -37.08 -27.92
C PRO A 354 27.58 -37.60 -28.20
#